data_6eae98605a0c1a1caf129485e897b548
#
_entry.id   6eae98605a0c1a1caf129485e897b548
#
_cell.length_a   1.000
_cell.length_b   1.000
_cell.length_c   1.000
_cell.angle_alpha   90.00
_cell.angle_beta   90.00
_cell.angle_gamma   90.00
#
_symmetry.space_group_name_H-M   'P 1'
#
loop_
_entity.id
_entity.type
_entity.pdbx_description
1 polymer ?
#
loop_
_entity_poly.entity_id
_entity_poly.type
_entity_poly.pdbx_seq_one_letter_code
_entity_poly.pdbx_strand_id
1 'polypeptide(L)'
;MVLENKTFDEERALYGSSGITVRNCRFDGPQDGESALKESKEITVENSFFNLRYPFWHDDYLSIKNCELTELCRAALWYTGHADISDSKLHGIKALRECHDINISGCSIVSPEFGWSVNNASFVNSSAESEYFMMRSSNLKFENFRLNGKYSFQYVENMEMANCDLNTKDAFWHSKNVTVRDSVINGEYLAWYSDHLTLINCTIKGTQPFCYCTNLKLINCKMIDTDLAFEKSEVEAEITTEIDSIKNPKRGKITLPRAKELIITEDCSQCEIIQAELTTA
;
A
#
# COMPACT_ATOMS: atom_id res chain seq x y z
N MET A 1 -24.07 21.35 -14.32
CA MET A 1 -24.08 21.29 -15.82
C MET A 1 -23.52 19.94 -16.25
N VAL A 2 -24.05 19.34 -17.34
CA VAL A 2 -23.54 18.08 -17.89
C VAL A 2 -22.85 18.33 -19.22
N LEU A 3 -21.62 17.84 -19.34
CA LEU A 3 -20.82 17.81 -20.57
C LEU A 3 -20.71 16.34 -21.03
N GLU A 4 -21.20 16.04 -22.22
CA GLU A 4 -21.31 14.67 -22.69
C GLU A 4 -20.82 14.49 -24.13
N ASN A 5 -20.15 13.33 -24.40
CA ASN A 5 -19.69 12.94 -25.73
C ASN A 5 -18.80 14.00 -26.42
N LYS A 6 -17.88 14.61 -25.66
CA LYS A 6 -16.98 15.63 -26.16
C LYS A 6 -15.54 15.17 -26.19
N THR A 7 -14.77 15.73 -27.08
CA THR A 7 -13.31 15.64 -27.10
C THR A 7 -12.71 17.01 -26.78
N PHE A 8 -11.73 17.00 -25.89
CA PHE A 8 -10.99 18.19 -25.46
C PHE A 8 -9.50 17.94 -25.79
N ASP A 9 -8.90 18.82 -26.53
CA ASP A 9 -7.50 18.76 -26.97
C ASP A 9 -6.68 20.00 -26.58
N GLU A 10 -7.31 20.98 -25.92
CA GLU A 10 -6.67 22.20 -25.43
C GLU A 10 -6.14 22.04 -23.99
N GLU A 11 -5.09 22.77 -23.67
CA GLU A 11 -4.63 22.97 -22.29
C GLU A 11 -5.72 23.59 -21.43
N ARG A 12 -5.91 23.08 -20.20
CA ARG A 12 -6.85 23.63 -19.20
C ARG A 12 -8.29 23.73 -19.69
N ALA A 13 -8.75 22.78 -20.49
CA ALA A 13 -10.07 22.77 -21.14
C ALA A 13 -11.24 23.10 -20.18
N LEU A 14 -11.22 22.61 -18.97
CA LEU A 14 -12.25 22.81 -17.93
C LEU A 14 -11.67 23.30 -16.61
N TYR A 15 -10.56 24.02 -16.67
CA TYR A 15 -9.86 24.54 -15.50
C TYR A 15 -10.77 25.37 -14.60
N GLY A 16 -10.69 25.14 -13.28
CA GLY A 16 -11.44 25.93 -12.29
C GLY A 16 -12.96 25.73 -12.36
N SER A 17 -13.41 24.61 -12.93
CA SER A 17 -14.85 24.31 -13.02
C SER A 17 -15.43 23.92 -11.66
N SER A 18 -16.73 24.14 -11.48
CA SER A 18 -17.44 23.71 -10.28
C SER A 18 -18.83 23.18 -10.60
N GLY A 19 -19.23 22.10 -9.89
CA GLY A 19 -20.57 21.52 -9.99
C GLY A 19 -20.90 20.95 -11.38
N ILE A 20 -19.92 20.35 -12.06
CA ILE A 20 -20.12 19.78 -13.39
C ILE A 20 -20.03 18.25 -13.40
N THR A 21 -20.78 17.64 -14.32
CA THR A 21 -20.65 16.23 -14.66
C THR A 21 -20.06 16.10 -16.06
N VAL A 22 -18.98 15.33 -16.20
CA VAL A 22 -18.30 15.03 -17.45
C VAL A 22 -18.56 13.54 -17.76
N ARG A 23 -19.19 13.24 -18.89
CA ARG A 23 -19.58 11.88 -19.23
C ARG A 23 -19.20 11.52 -20.66
N ASN A 24 -18.66 10.31 -20.86
CA ASN A 24 -18.26 9.80 -22.17
C ASN A 24 -17.36 10.77 -22.93
N CYS A 25 -16.45 11.45 -22.24
CA CYS A 25 -15.57 12.45 -22.81
C CYS A 25 -14.14 11.91 -22.99
N ARG A 26 -13.41 12.56 -23.90
CA ARG A 26 -12.02 12.23 -24.18
C ARG A 26 -11.15 13.47 -24.00
N PHE A 27 -10.15 13.37 -23.13
CA PHE A 27 -9.13 14.39 -22.93
C PHE A 27 -7.82 13.88 -23.48
N ASP A 28 -7.50 14.29 -24.70
CA ASP A 28 -6.37 13.77 -25.47
C ASP A 28 -5.97 14.83 -26.49
N GLY A 29 -4.76 15.31 -26.46
CA GLY A 29 -4.33 16.40 -27.32
C GLY A 29 -2.82 16.55 -27.41
N PRO A 30 -2.33 17.71 -27.78
CA PRO A 30 -0.90 17.97 -27.87
C PRO A 30 -0.17 17.64 -26.58
N GLN A 31 1.10 17.29 -26.66
CA GLN A 31 1.91 16.87 -25.52
C GLN A 31 1.91 17.85 -24.35
N ASP A 32 1.65 19.11 -24.59
CA ASP A 32 1.51 20.18 -23.60
C ASP A 32 0.07 20.45 -23.16
N GLY A 33 -0.90 19.74 -23.72
CA GLY A 33 -2.30 19.78 -23.32
C GLY A 33 -2.47 19.13 -21.93
N GLU A 34 -2.43 19.93 -20.88
CA GLU A 34 -2.40 19.46 -19.51
C GLU A 34 -3.43 20.16 -18.64
N SER A 35 -3.58 19.68 -17.40
CA SER A 35 -4.37 20.36 -16.38
C SER A 35 -5.85 20.53 -16.73
N ALA A 36 -6.46 19.55 -17.39
CA ALA A 36 -7.80 19.65 -17.96
C ALA A 36 -8.87 20.13 -16.97
N LEU A 37 -8.90 19.57 -15.77
CA LEU A 37 -9.85 19.90 -14.69
C LEU A 37 -9.15 20.48 -13.45
N LYS A 38 -7.89 20.82 -13.53
CA LYS A 38 -7.12 21.36 -12.41
C LYS A 38 -7.83 22.52 -11.71
N GLU A 39 -7.69 22.61 -10.35
CA GLU A 39 -8.30 23.66 -9.50
C GLU A 39 -9.84 23.61 -9.50
N SER A 40 -10.44 22.43 -9.72
CA SER A 40 -11.88 22.28 -9.83
C SER A 40 -12.52 21.73 -8.56
N LYS A 41 -13.83 21.87 -8.44
CA LYS A 41 -14.55 21.45 -7.25
C LYS A 41 -15.92 20.84 -7.59
N GLU A 42 -16.33 19.82 -6.80
CA GLU A 42 -17.62 19.14 -6.99
C GLU A 42 -17.77 18.59 -8.42
N ILE A 43 -16.77 17.83 -8.84
CA ILE A 43 -16.69 17.26 -10.20
C ILE A 43 -17.08 15.80 -10.18
N THR A 44 -17.95 15.40 -11.10
CA THR A 44 -18.25 14.01 -11.40
C THR A 44 -17.76 13.66 -12.80
N VAL A 45 -16.95 12.60 -12.93
CA VAL A 45 -16.42 12.11 -14.20
C VAL A 45 -16.80 10.66 -14.38
N GLU A 46 -17.48 10.35 -15.48
CA GLU A 46 -17.95 9.00 -15.79
C GLU A 46 -17.55 8.57 -17.20
N ASN A 47 -17.14 7.30 -17.36
CA ASN A 47 -16.89 6.65 -18.65
C ASN A 47 -15.96 7.50 -19.56
N SER A 48 -14.95 8.12 -19.01
CA SER A 48 -14.14 9.10 -19.74
C SER A 48 -12.67 8.66 -19.80
N PHE A 49 -11.97 9.18 -20.79
CA PHE A 49 -10.60 8.83 -21.11
C PHE A 49 -9.70 10.06 -20.94
N PHE A 50 -8.57 9.88 -20.27
CA PHE A 50 -7.58 10.93 -20.03
C PHE A 50 -6.20 10.46 -20.50
N ASN A 51 -5.57 11.27 -21.33
CA ASN A 51 -4.23 11.01 -21.86
C ASN A 51 -3.31 12.23 -21.74
N LEU A 52 -3.56 13.08 -20.73
CA LEU A 52 -2.90 14.35 -20.50
C LEU A 52 -2.34 14.42 -19.08
N ARG A 53 -1.29 15.21 -18.85
CA ARG A 53 -0.66 15.42 -17.54
C ARG A 53 -1.58 16.24 -16.60
N TYR A 54 -1.52 15.95 -15.31
CA TYR A 54 -2.12 16.76 -14.24
C TYR A 54 -3.64 16.99 -14.35
N PRO A 55 -4.46 16.01 -14.78
CA PRO A 55 -5.88 16.27 -15.08
C PRO A 55 -6.68 16.79 -13.89
N PHE A 56 -6.39 16.38 -12.65
CA PHE A 56 -7.17 16.66 -11.43
C PHE A 56 -6.31 17.25 -10.30
N TRP A 57 -5.37 18.08 -10.62
CA TRP A 57 -4.47 18.69 -9.65
C TRP A 57 -5.16 19.78 -8.82
N HIS A 58 -5.13 19.69 -7.48
CA HIS A 58 -5.84 20.58 -6.56
C HIS A 58 -7.37 20.55 -6.66
N ASP A 59 -7.94 19.42 -7.03
CA ASP A 59 -9.38 19.25 -7.04
C ASP A 59 -9.92 18.93 -5.64
N ASP A 60 -11.18 19.24 -5.39
CA ASP A 60 -11.86 18.94 -4.16
C ASP A 60 -13.29 18.44 -4.42
N TYR A 61 -13.74 17.40 -3.69
CA TYR A 61 -15.01 16.70 -3.94
C TYR A 61 -15.11 16.13 -5.36
N LEU A 62 -14.20 15.20 -5.65
CA LEU A 62 -14.06 14.58 -6.96
C LEU A 62 -14.64 13.15 -6.96
N SER A 63 -15.50 12.84 -7.94
CA SER A 63 -15.98 11.49 -8.19
C SER A 63 -15.54 11.03 -9.58
N ILE A 64 -14.79 9.91 -9.65
CA ILE A 64 -14.33 9.30 -10.91
C ILE A 64 -14.87 7.87 -10.98
N LYS A 65 -15.59 7.56 -12.05
CA LYS A 65 -16.14 6.22 -12.24
C LYS A 65 -15.97 5.70 -13.66
N ASN A 66 -15.50 4.44 -13.77
CA ASN A 66 -15.30 3.76 -15.04
C ASN A 66 -14.49 4.59 -16.04
N CYS A 67 -13.39 5.15 -15.57
CA CYS A 67 -12.51 6.00 -16.36
C CYS A 67 -11.15 5.35 -16.61
N GLU A 68 -10.47 5.80 -17.64
CA GLU A 68 -9.11 5.41 -17.95
C GLU A 68 -8.18 6.63 -17.94
N LEU A 69 -7.22 6.61 -17.02
CA LEU A 69 -6.08 7.51 -16.97
C LEU A 69 -4.86 6.73 -17.46
N THR A 70 -4.29 7.11 -18.59
CA THR A 70 -3.16 6.40 -19.21
C THR A 70 -1.83 6.70 -18.51
N GLU A 71 -0.75 6.05 -18.96
CA GLU A 71 0.62 6.33 -18.50
C GLU A 71 1.08 7.78 -18.74
N LEU A 72 0.42 8.51 -19.64
CA LEU A 72 0.69 9.94 -19.88
C LEU A 72 0.04 10.87 -18.85
N CYS A 73 -0.90 10.37 -18.04
CA CYS A 73 -1.52 11.13 -16.94
C CYS A 73 -0.59 11.27 -15.74
N ARG A 74 0.62 11.76 -15.94
CA ARG A 74 1.59 11.99 -14.88
C ARG A 74 1.03 12.92 -13.80
N ALA A 75 1.26 12.57 -12.51
CA ALA A 75 0.85 13.36 -11.35
C ALA A 75 -0.64 13.77 -11.40
N ALA A 76 -1.50 12.80 -11.66
CA ALA A 76 -2.90 13.04 -12.00
C ALA A 76 -3.70 13.71 -10.88
N LEU A 77 -3.46 13.32 -9.62
CA LEU A 77 -4.30 13.62 -8.45
C LEU A 77 -3.45 14.22 -7.32
N TRP A 78 -2.61 15.19 -7.60
CA TRP A 78 -1.83 15.84 -6.56
C TRP A 78 -2.63 16.91 -5.82
N TYR A 79 -2.53 16.93 -4.48
CA TYR A 79 -3.20 17.87 -3.60
C TYR A 79 -4.74 17.83 -3.69
N THR A 80 -5.27 16.67 -4.12
CA THR A 80 -6.71 16.46 -4.28
C THR A 80 -7.31 15.98 -2.96
N GLY A 81 -8.47 16.50 -2.60
CA GLY A 81 -9.21 16.12 -1.41
C GLY A 81 -10.58 15.53 -1.71
N HIS A 82 -11.14 14.76 -0.76
CA HIS A 82 -12.49 14.18 -0.83
C HIS A 82 -12.80 13.50 -2.19
N ALA A 83 -11.96 12.51 -2.58
CA ALA A 83 -12.12 11.86 -3.87
C ALA A 83 -12.63 10.41 -3.74
N ASP A 84 -13.68 10.09 -4.48
CA ASP A 84 -14.22 8.75 -4.68
C ASP A 84 -13.90 8.26 -6.09
N ILE A 85 -13.06 7.20 -6.20
CA ILE A 85 -12.61 6.66 -7.48
C ILE A 85 -13.01 5.20 -7.56
N SER A 86 -13.82 4.85 -8.56
CA SER A 86 -14.29 3.47 -8.72
C SER A 86 -14.16 2.94 -10.14
N ASP A 87 -13.94 1.61 -10.24
CA ASP A 87 -13.94 0.85 -11.48
C ASP A 87 -13.05 1.45 -12.59
N SER A 88 -11.91 2.04 -12.19
CA SER A 88 -11.09 2.88 -13.07
C SER A 88 -9.65 2.38 -13.16
N LYS A 89 -8.96 2.81 -14.23
CA LYS A 89 -7.53 2.58 -14.42
C LYS A 89 -6.75 3.86 -14.07
N LEU A 90 -5.88 3.76 -13.09
CA LEU A 90 -4.99 4.84 -12.66
C LEU A 90 -3.56 4.49 -13.07
N HIS A 91 -3.23 4.76 -14.31
CA HIS A 91 -1.89 4.54 -14.84
C HIS A 91 -1.14 5.88 -14.91
N GLY A 92 0.17 5.82 -14.88
CA GLY A 92 1.00 7.02 -14.94
C GLY A 92 1.73 7.32 -13.63
N ILE A 93 2.98 7.72 -13.76
CA ILE A 93 3.87 7.94 -12.63
C ILE A 93 3.34 9.00 -11.66
N LYS A 94 3.45 8.74 -10.34
CA LYS A 94 3.09 9.68 -9.28
C LYS A 94 1.62 10.10 -9.34
N ALA A 95 0.72 9.17 -9.66
CA ALA A 95 -0.68 9.50 -9.89
C ALA A 95 -1.37 10.15 -8.67
N LEU A 96 -1.05 9.74 -7.45
CA LEU A 96 -1.62 10.28 -6.22
C LEU A 96 -0.50 10.80 -5.29
N ARG A 97 -0.62 12.01 -4.74
CA ARG A 97 0.36 12.57 -3.80
C ARG A 97 -0.20 13.73 -2.99
N GLU A 98 0.13 13.78 -1.69
CA GLU A 98 -0.28 14.84 -0.76
C GLU A 98 -1.80 15.09 -0.79
N CYS A 99 -2.55 14.00 -0.80
CA CYS A 99 -4.01 13.96 -0.88
C CYS A 99 -4.62 13.57 0.47
N HIS A 100 -5.90 13.84 0.62
CA HIS A 100 -6.63 13.43 1.82
C HIS A 100 -8.06 12.99 1.51
N ASP A 101 -8.61 12.11 2.36
CA ASP A 101 -9.99 11.59 2.25
C ASP A 101 -10.27 10.94 0.89
N ILE A 102 -9.48 9.88 0.58
CA ILE A 102 -9.50 9.20 -0.71
C ILE A 102 -10.11 7.82 -0.59
N ASN A 103 -11.12 7.51 -1.39
CA ASN A 103 -11.70 6.19 -1.52
C ASN A 103 -11.45 5.62 -2.92
N ILE A 104 -10.84 4.43 -2.98
CA ILE A 104 -10.54 3.73 -4.23
C ILE A 104 -11.15 2.34 -4.18
N SER A 105 -11.99 2.00 -5.16
CA SER A 105 -12.63 0.70 -5.23
C SER A 105 -12.69 0.13 -6.65
N GLY A 106 -12.41 -1.17 -6.80
CA GLY A 106 -12.46 -1.85 -8.09
C GLY A 106 -11.44 -1.33 -9.13
N CYS A 107 -10.38 -0.69 -8.68
CA CYS A 107 -9.43 -0.01 -9.57
C CYS A 107 -8.17 -0.83 -9.87
N SER A 108 -7.60 -0.59 -11.04
CA SER A 108 -6.27 -1.05 -11.43
C SER A 108 -5.29 0.12 -11.43
N ILE A 109 -4.23 0.01 -10.63
CA ILE A 109 -3.21 1.05 -10.47
C ILE A 109 -1.90 0.54 -11.06
N VAL A 110 -1.33 1.27 -12.02
CA VAL A 110 0.03 1.05 -12.53
C VAL A 110 0.77 2.37 -12.45
N SER A 111 1.42 2.62 -11.30
CA SER A 111 1.93 3.95 -11.00
C SER A 111 3.11 3.89 -10.04
N PRO A 112 4.35 4.01 -10.52
CA PRO A 112 5.49 4.23 -9.63
C PRO A 112 5.29 5.47 -8.76
N GLU A 113 5.75 5.38 -7.49
CA GLU A 113 5.63 6.45 -6.50
C GLU A 113 4.17 6.90 -6.21
N PHE A 114 3.24 5.95 -6.21
CA PHE A 114 1.84 6.21 -5.92
C PHE A 114 1.60 6.46 -4.42
N GLY A 115 0.86 7.51 -4.10
CA GLY A 115 0.29 7.71 -2.77
C GLY A 115 1.28 8.24 -1.72
N TRP A 116 2.23 9.08 -2.08
CA TRP A 116 3.11 9.69 -1.09
C TRP A 116 2.41 10.77 -0.27
N SER A 117 2.59 10.71 1.05
CA SER A 117 2.03 11.69 2.01
C SER A 117 0.50 11.84 1.89
N VAL A 118 -0.19 10.71 1.77
CA VAL A 118 -1.66 10.68 1.76
C VAL A 118 -2.18 10.47 3.17
N ASN A 119 -3.22 11.20 3.52
CA ASN A 119 -3.88 11.04 4.81
C ASN A 119 -5.34 10.65 4.64
N ASN A 120 -5.76 9.60 5.37
CA ASN A 120 -7.11 9.05 5.32
C ASN A 120 -7.48 8.52 3.93
N ALA A 121 -7.10 7.27 3.64
CA ALA A 121 -7.44 6.63 2.39
C ALA A 121 -7.89 5.18 2.57
N SER A 122 -8.84 4.77 1.74
CA SER A 122 -9.32 3.38 1.68
C SER A 122 -9.19 2.79 0.28
N PHE A 123 -8.79 1.51 0.23
CA PHE A 123 -8.61 0.74 -1.00
C PHE A 123 -9.35 -0.58 -0.88
N VAL A 124 -10.35 -0.80 -1.71
CA VAL A 124 -11.19 -1.99 -1.66
C VAL A 124 -11.24 -2.68 -3.03
N ASN A 125 -11.09 -4.01 -3.07
CA ASN A 125 -11.19 -4.82 -4.30
C ASN A 125 -10.33 -4.28 -5.46
N SER A 126 -9.13 -3.81 -5.16
CA SER A 126 -8.27 -3.11 -6.12
C SER A 126 -6.89 -3.76 -6.21
N SER A 127 -6.14 -3.40 -7.24
CA SER A 127 -4.77 -3.89 -7.40
C SER A 127 -3.81 -2.78 -7.77
N ALA A 128 -2.55 -2.93 -7.37
CA ALA A 128 -1.48 -2.01 -7.75
C ALA A 128 -0.22 -2.73 -8.22
N GLU A 129 0.42 -2.16 -9.22
CA GLU A 129 1.80 -2.39 -9.59
C GLU A 129 2.55 -1.07 -9.38
N SER A 130 3.46 -1.05 -8.38
CA SER A 130 4.07 0.21 -7.95
C SER A 130 5.36 0.00 -7.17
N GLU A 131 6.35 0.83 -7.41
CA GLU A 131 7.47 1.05 -6.51
C GLU A 131 7.20 2.24 -5.60
N TYR A 132 7.65 2.19 -4.33
CA TYR A 132 7.45 3.23 -3.30
C TYR A 132 5.96 3.58 -3.06
N PHE A 133 5.11 2.53 -2.99
CA PHE A 133 3.68 2.66 -2.80
C PHE A 133 3.33 3.18 -1.39
N MET A 134 2.53 4.25 -1.31
CA MET A 134 1.97 4.86 -0.08
C MET A 134 3.03 5.33 0.94
N MET A 135 4.20 5.75 0.50
CA MET A 135 5.27 6.22 1.38
C MET A 135 4.84 7.44 2.22
N ARG A 136 5.15 7.44 3.53
CA ARG A 136 4.86 8.53 4.49
C ARG A 136 3.38 8.90 4.58
N SER A 137 2.51 7.93 4.39
CA SER A 137 1.07 8.11 4.46
C SER A 137 0.49 7.64 5.78
N SER A 138 -0.72 8.06 6.11
CA SER A 138 -1.33 7.74 7.40
C SER A 138 -2.84 7.51 7.30
N ASN A 139 -3.39 6.78 8.32
CA ASN A 139 -4.81 6.47 8.43
C ASN A 139 -5.33 5.72 7.19
N LEU A 140 -4.70 4.58 6.89
CA LEU A 140 -4.95 3.82 5.67
C LEU A 140 -5.76 2.56 5.96
N LYS A 141 -6.63 2.18 5.02
CA LYS A 141 -7.36 0.91 5.03
C LYS A 141 -7.25 0.19 3.70
N PHE A 142 -6.97 -1.12 3.75
CA PHE A 142 -6.92 -1.98 2.57
C PHE A 142 -7.76 -3.22 2.81
N GLU A 143 -8.64 -3.55 1.88
CA GLU A 143 -9.45 -4.76 1.90
C GLU A 143 -9.48 -5.41 0.51
N ASN A 144 -9.20 -6.73 0.45
CA ASN A 144 -9.11 -7.48 -0.81
C ASN A 144 -8.19 -6.80 -1.83
N PHE A 145 -6.99 -6.45 -1.40
CA PHE A 145 -6.05 -5.68 -2.21
C PHE A 145 -4.85 -6.53 -2.64
N ARG A 146 -4.42 -6.37 -3.89
CA ARG A 146 -3.21 -7.01 -4.42
C ARG A 146 -2.17 -5.97 -4.75
N LEU A 147 -0.92 -6.23 -4.36
CA LEU A 147 0.21 -5.37 -4.66
C LEU A 147 1.37 -6.18 -5.24
N ASN A 148 1.92 -5.70 -6.33
CA ASN A 148 3.19 -6.14 -6.86
C ASN A 148 4.14 -4.95 -6.94
N GLY A 149 5.32 -5.06 -6.28
CA GLY A 149 6.25 -3.94 -6.28
C GLY A 149 7.42 -4.08 -5.30
N LYS A 150 7.92 -2.95 -4.83
CA LYS A 150 8.98 -2.87 -3.82
C LYS A 150 8.94 -1.53 -3.07
N TYR A 151 9.56 -1.50 -1.87
CA TYR A 151 9.63 -0.30 -1.01
C TYR A 151 8.26 0.25 -0.61
N SER A 152 7.29 -0.66 -0.42
CA SER A 152 5.89 -0.28 -0.17
C SER A 152 5.64 0.01 1.29
N PHE A 153 4.77 0.96 1.60
CA PHE A 153 4.32 1.31 2.95
C PHE A 153 5.44 1.74 3.91
N GLN A 154 6.53 2.29 3.39
CA GLN A 154 7.59 2.80 4.25
C GLN A 154 7.15 4.09 4.95
N TYR A 155 7.45 4.20 6.25
CA TYR A 155 7.09 5.34 7.09
C TYR A 155 5.58 5.60 7.17
N VAL A 156 4.73 4.56 7.03
CA VAL A 156 3.28 4.72 7.23
C VAL A 156 2.93 4.69 8.72
N GLU A 157 1.84 5.37 9.07
CA GLU A 157 1.29 5.37 10.42
C GLU A 157 -0.22 5.06 10.41
N ASN A 158 -0.70 4.25 11.37
CA ASN A 158 -2.11 3.90 11.53
C ASN A 158 -2.71 3.25 10.26
N MET A 159 -2.37 1.99 10.02
CA MET A 159 -2.86 1.26 8.85
C MET A 159 -3.51 -0.06 9.23
N GLU A 160 -4.61 -0.36 8.60
CA GLU A 160 -5.30 -1.65 8.70
C GLU A 160 -5.38 -2.32 7.33
N MET A 161 -5.06 -3.62 7.27
CA MET A 161 -5.15 -4.43 6.06
C MET A 161 -5.87 -5.74 6.34
N ALA A 162 -6.74 -6.18 5.44
CA ALA A 162 -7.41 -7.47 5.50
C ALA A 162 -7.53 -8.13 4.12
N ASN A 163 -7.34 -9.45 4.06
CA ASN A 163 -7.48 -10.24 2.84
C ASN A 163 -6.61 -9.72 1.68
N CYS A 164 -5.37 -9.35 1.97
CA CYS A 164 -4.44 -8.77 1.00
C CYS A 164 -3.42 -9.80 0.51
N ASP A 165 -2.97 -9.64 -0.75
CA ASP A 165 -1.89 -10.40 -1.36
C ASP A 165 -0.79 -9.44 -1.78
N LEU A 166 0.30 -9.43 -1.02
CA LEU A 166 1.39 -8.47 -1.17
C LEU A 166 2.66 -9.20 -1.64
N ASN A 167 3.09 -8.92 -2.85
CA ASN A 167 4.37 -9.34 -3.39
C ASN A 167 5.28 -8.10 -3.46
N THR A 168 6.03 -7.84 -2.37
CA THR A 168 6.73 -6.56 -2.23
C THR A 168 7.94 -6.66 -1.31
N LYS A 169 9.10 -6.35 -1.81
CA LYS A 169 10.37 -6.28 -1.09
C LYS A 169 10.49 -4.99 -0.28
N ASP A 170 11.23 -5.04 0.86
CA ASP A 170 11.48 -3.88 1.75
C ASP A 170 10.22 -3.14 2.21
N ALA A 171 9.14 -3.90 2.44
CA ALA A 171 7.86 -3.31 2.85
C ALA A 171 7.81 -2.98 4.34
N PHE A 172 6.97 -2.00 4.71
CA PHE A 172 6.68 -1.56 6.09
C PHE A 172 7.88 -1.03 6.89
N TRP A 173 8.98 -0.66 6.25
CA TRP A 173 10.11 -0.09 6.98
C TRP A 173 9.70 1.19 7.72
N HIS A 174 10.10 1.27 9.00
CA HIS A 174 9.74 2.39 9.89
C HIS A 174 8.24 2.66 10.01
N SER A 175 7.39 1.65 9.78
CA SER A 175 5.94 1.79 9.97
C SER A 175 5.57 1.82 11.45
N LYS A 176 4.42 2.44 11.77
CA LYS A 176 3.88 2.50 13.13
C LYS A 176 2.39 2.20 13.16
N ASN A 177 1.96 1.47 14.21
CA ASN A 177 0.55 1.15 14.46
C ASN A 177 -0.10 0.51 13.24
N VAL A 178 0.46 -0.60 12.74
CA VAL A 178 -0.03 -1.33 11.58
C VAL A 178 -0.62 -2.66 12.01
N THR A 179 -1.79 -2.99 11.50
CA THR A 179 -2.42 -4.30 11.69
C THR A 179 -2.73 -4.93 10.34
N VAL A 180 -2.25 -6.15 10.13
CA VAL A 180 -2.52 -6.95 8.93
C VAL A 180 -3.20 -8.24 9.33
N ARG A 181 -4.31 -8.60 8.66
CA ARG A 181 -5.09 -9.82 8.95
C ARG A 181 -5.31 -10.64 7.69
N ASP A 182 -5.33 -11.98 7.86
CA ASP A 182 -5.78 -12.93 6.84
C ASP A 182 -5.13 -12.70 5.47
N SER A 183 -3.84 -12.40 5.46
CA SER A 183 -3.12 -11.90 4.29
C SER A 183 -1.85 -12.71 3.98
N VAL A 184 -1.41 -12.61 2.74
CA VAL A 184 -0.11 -13.16 2.29
C VAL A 184 0.85 -12.00 2.02
N ILE A 185 2.05 -12.10 2.59
CA ILE A 185 3.12 -11.12 2.39
C ILE A 185 4.35 -11.87 1.91
N ASN A 186 4.74 -11.65 0.67
CA ASN A 186 5.89 -12.27 0.04
C ASN A 186 6.92 -11.19 -0.32
N GLY A 187 8.10 -11.27 0.28
CA GLY A 187 9.19 -10.36 -0.02
C GLY A 187 10.27 -10.32 1.06
N GLU A 188 11.46 -9.94 0.68
CA GLU A 188 12.62 -9.85 1.53
C GLU A 188 12.59 -8.61 2.43
N TYR A 189 13.29 -8.66 3.58
CA TYR A 189 13.56 -7.54 4.50
C TYR A 189 12.30 -6.85 5.02
N LEU A 190 11.27 -7.65 5.32
CA LEU A 190 9.96 -7.17 5.75
C LEU A 190 10.04 -6.45 7.11
N ALA A 191 9.47 -5.25 7.17
CA ALA A 191 9.13 -4.47 8.36
C ALA A 191 10.32 -4.05 9.24
N TRP A 192 11.48 -3.84 8.67
CA TRP A 192 12.62 -3.35 9.45
C TRP A 192 12.30 -2.02 10.16
N TYR A 193 12.69 -1.93 11.44
CA TYR A 193 12.48 -0.76 12.30
C TYR A 193 11.00 -0.37 12.50
N SER A 194 10.06 -1.28 12.29
CA SER A 194 8.65 -1.00 12.58
C SER A 194 8.36 -0.98 14.09
N ASP A 195 7.34 -0.24 14.48
CA ASP A 195 6.86 -0.16 15.85
C ASP A 195 5.36 -0.43 15.92
N HIS A 196 4.90 -1.28 16.85
CA HIS A 196 3.50 -1.71 16.98
C HIS A 196 2.92 -2.29 15.67
N LEU A 197 3.67 -3.22 15.04
CA LEU A 197 3.17 -4.03 13.94
C LEU A 197 2.53 -5.31 14.48
N THR A 198 1.28 -5.56 14.09
CA THR A 198 0.54 -6.78 14.45
C THR A 198 0.11 -7.52 13.20
N LEU A 199 0.49 -8.79 13.08
CA LEU A 199 0.04 -9.70 12.02
C LEU A 199 -0.82 -10.81 12.61
N ILE A 200 -1.98 -11.07 12.02
CA ILE A 200 -2.94 -12.08 12.51
C ILE A 200 -3.35 -12.99 11.36
N ASN A 201 -3.20 -14.30 11.53
CA ASN A 201 -3.52 -15.31 10.50
C ASN A 201 -2.80 -15.06 9.16
N CYS A 202 -1.61 -14.48 9.18
CA CYS A 202 -0.88 -14.14 7.97
C CYS A 202 0.10 -15.23 7.54
N THR A 203 0.37 -15.29 6.24
CA THR A 203 1.48 -16.07 5.69
C THR A 203 2.59 -15.11 5.23
N ILE A 204 3.77 -15.27 5.82
CA ILE A 204 4.96 -14.44 5.55
C ILE A 204 5.99 -15.30 4.82
N LYS A 205 6.59 -14.76 3.75
CA LYS A 205 7.65 -15.42 3.00
C LYS A 205 8.79 -14.45 2.71
N GLY A 206 10.02 -14.95 2.77
CA GLY A 206 11.22 -14.21 2.41
C GLY A 206 12.24 -14.08 3.53
N THR A 207 13.45 -13.69 3.17
CA THR A 207 14.61 -13.61 4.08
C THR A 207 14.55 -12.39 4.99
N GLN A 208 15.14 -12.50 6.17
CA GLN A 208 15.37 -11.44 7.16
C GLN A 208 14.14 -10.60 7.51
N PRO A 209 12.97 -11.21 7.77
CA PRO A 209 11.80 -10.44 8.19
C PRO A 209 11.96 -9.96 9.62
N PHE A 210 11.37 -8.80 9.91
CA PHE A 210 11.17 -8.28 11.26
C PHE A 210 12.48 -7.97 12.03
N CYS A 211 13.47 -7.38 11.38
CA CYS A 211 14.67 -6.94 12.08
C CYS A 211 14.47 -5.55 12.71
N TYR A 212 15.01 -5.37 13.93
CA TYR A 212 15.00 -4.09 14.67
C TYR A 212 13.59 -3.56 15.02
N CYS A 213 12.59 -4.44 15.08
CA CYS A 213 11.21 -4.07 15.42
C CYS A 213 11.05 -3.84 16.93
N THR A 214 10.11 -2.97 17.28
CA THR A 214 9.61 -2.82 18.65
C THR A 214 8.12 -3.14 18.72
N ASN A 215 7.67 -3.76 19.83
CA ASN A 215 6.27 -4.11 20.02
C ASN A 215 5.66 -4.93 18.84
N LEU A 216 6.47 -5.81 18.25
CA LEU A 216 6.04 -6.70 17.17
C LEU A 216 5.15 -7.81 17.72
N LYS A 217 4.02 -8.08 17.04
CA LYS A 217 3.11 -9.14 17.42
C LYS A 217 2.69 -9.99 16.23
N LEU A 218 2.89 -11.31 16.33
CA LEU A 218 2.42 -12.30 15.38
C LEU A 218 1.45 -13.25 16.08
N ILE A 219 0.24 -13.41 15.56
CA ILE A 219 -0.79 -14.29 16.10
C ILE A 219 -1.20 -15.30 15.03
N ASN A 220 -1.02 -16.60 15.29
CA ASN A 220 -1.39 -17.66 14.38
C ASN A 220 -0.83 -17.45 12.95
N CYS A 221 0.45 -17.09 12.85
CA CYS A 221 1.08 -16.80 11.57
C CYS A 221 1.86 -17.99 11.00
N LYS A 222 1.93 -18.09 9.69
CA LYS A 222 2.83 -18.99 8.98
C LYS A 222 4.03 -18.21 8.47
N MET A 223 5.23 -18.73 8.68
CA MET A 223 6.47 -18.21 8.11
C MET A 223 7.10 -19.30 7.26
N ILE A 224 7.21 -19.09 5.95
CA ILE A 224 7.63 -20.08 4.97
C ILE A 224 8.85 -19.56 4.22
N ASP A 225 9.88 -20.40 4.08
CA ASP A 225 11.14 -19.99 3.44
C ASP A 225 11.71 -18.71 4.09
N THR A 226 11.70 -18.68 5.44
CA THR A 226 12.15 -17.52 6.23
C THR A 226 13.38 -17.89 7.04
N ASP A 227 14.42 -17.09 6.88
CA ASP A 227 15.67 -17.19 7.62
C ASP A 227 16.07 -15.87 8.28
N LEU A 228 17.01 -15.94 9.22
CA LEU A 228 17.59 -14.78 9.93
C LEU A 228 16.52 -13.84 10.53
N ALA A 229 15.37 -14.40 10.93
CA ALA A 229 14.22 -13.64 11.40
C ALA A 229 14.45 -13.00 12.79
N PHE A 230 13.81 -11.87 13.05
CA PHE A 230 13.69 -11.20 14.35
C PHE A 230 14.97 -10.54 14.89
N GLU A 231 15.99 -10.34 14.10
CA GLU A 231 17.25 -9.75 14.58
C GLU A 231 17.02 -8.45 15.35
N LYS A 232 17.49 -8.41 16.62
CA LYS A 232 17.40 -7.27 17.54
C LYS A 232 15.97 -6.74 17.78
N SER A 233 14.96 -7.58 17.62
CA SER A 233 13.55 -7.20 17.75
C SER A 233 12.95 -7.57 19.11
N GLU A 234 11.99 -6.77 19.55
CA GLU A 234 11.09 -7.03 20.66
C GLU A 234 9.82 -7.65 20.10
N VAL A 235 9.55 -8.93 20.43
CA VAL A 235 8.56 -9.73 19.71
C VAL A 235 7.75 -10.64 20.60
N GLU A 236 6.45 -10.70 20.34
CA GLU A 236 5.54 -11.74 20.83
C GLU A 236 4.98 -12.48 19.61
N ALA A 237 5.42 -13.72 19.38
CA ALA A 237 5.08 -14.45 18.17
C ALA A 237 4.54 -15.84 18.43
N GLU A 238 3.41 -16.15 17.80
CA GLU A 238 2.85 -17.49 17.64
C GLU A 238 2.94 -17.89 16.17
N ILE A 239 3.89 -18.77 15.86
CA ILE A 239 4.18 -19.24 14.50
C ILE A 239 3.73 -20.70 14.38
N THR A 240 3.00 -21.02 13.33
CA THR A 240 2.40 -22.35 13.14
C THR A 240 3.19 -23.27 12.19
N THR A 241 4.30 -22.78 11.63
CA THR A 241 5.17 -23.52 10.72
C THR A 241 6.60 -23.64 11.26
N GLU A 242 7.36 -24.57 10.72
CA GLU A 242 8.82 -24.58 10.85
C GLU A 242 9.41 -23.39 10.07
N ILE A 243 10.52 -22.84 10.57
CA ILE A 243 11.28 -21.77 9.89
C ILE A 243 12.76 -22.15 9.77
N ASP A 244 13.50 -21.52 8.87
CA ASP A 244 14.89 -21.84 8.63
C ASP A 244 15.79 -21.36 9.76
N SER A 245 15.71 -20.08 10.15
CA SER A 245 16.50 -19.61 11.30
C SER A 245 15.91 -18.39 12.02
N ILE A 246 16.24 -18.29 13.32
CA ILE A 246 16.04 -17.11 14.18
C ILE A 246 17.40 -16.56 14.53
N LYS A 247 17.57 -15.23 14.43
CA LYS A 247 18.83 -14.58 14.73
C LYS A 247 18.67 -13.50 15.79
N ASN A 248 19.41 -13.63 16.91
CA ASN A 248 19.59 -12.60 17.95
C ASN A 248 18.32 -11.79 18.31
N PRO A 249 17.15 -12.39 18.59
CA PRO A 249 15.98 -11.63 19.03
C PRO A 249 16.29 -10.97 20.37
N LYS A 250 15.87 -9.71 20.53
CA LYS A 250 16.26 -8.90 21.70
C LYS A 250 15.53 -9.31 22.97
N ARG A 251 14.21 -9.37 22.94
CA ARG A 251 13.35 -9.75 24.06
C ARG A 251 11.95 -10.14 23.62
N GLY A 252 11.22 -10.79 24.54
CA GLY A 252 9.84 -11.23 24.34
C GLY A 252 9.71 -12.73 24.26
N LYS A 253 8.79 -13.22 23.45
CA LYS A 253 8.50 -14.66 23.36
C LYS A 253 8.17 -15.09 21.94
N ILE A 254 8.79 -16.17 21.50
CA ILE A 254 8.52 -16.79 20.20
C ILE A 254 8.13 -18.26 20.44
N THR A 255 6.92 -18.62 20.02
CA THR A 255 6.41 -20.00 20.05
C THR A 255 6.26 -20.51 18.64
N LEU A 256 6.86 -21.66 18.33
CA LEU A 256 6.84 -22.25 16.98
C LEU A 256 7.04 -23.76 17.04
N PRO A 257 6.67 -24.54 15.99
CA PRO A 257 7.00 -25.96 15.92
C PRO A 257 8.50 -26.21 15.96
N ARG A 258 9.29 -25.50 15.14
CA ARG A 258 10.74 -25.65 15.08
C ARG A 258 11.42 -24.50 14.32
N ALA A 259 12.57 -24.05 14.79
CA ALA A 259 13.59 -23.36 13.99
C ALA A 259 14.71 -24.34 13.67
N LYS A 260 15.10 -24.48 12.39
CA LYS A 260 16.20 -25.37 11.99
C LYS A 260 17.53 -24.91 12.57
N GLU A 261 17.70 -23.58 12.69
CA GLU A 261 18.89 -22.97 13.27
C GLU A 261 18.52 -21.83 14.22
N LEU A 262 19.19 -21.77 15.38
CA LEU A 262 19.14 -20.66 16.33
C LEU A 262 20.52 -19.98 16.38
N ILE A 263 20.61 -18.77 15.84
CA ILE A 263 21.85 -17.98 15.80
C ILE A 263 21.81 -16.99 16.95
N ILE A 264 22.37 -17.37 18.09
CA ILE A 264 22.43 -16.52 19.31
C ILE A 264 23.90 -16.22 19.57
N THR A 265 24.36 -15.08 19.12
CA THR A 265 25.77 -14.63 19.20
C THR A 265 25.98 -13.48 20.18
N GLU A 266 24.92 -12.88 20.72
CA GLU A 266 24.95 -11.77 21.66
C GLU A 266 24.50 -12.22 23.05
N ASP A 267 25.23 -11.86 24.09
CA ASP A 267 24.93 -12.24 25.49
C ASP A 267 23.68 -11.58 26.07
N CYS A 268 23.00 -10.72 25.32
CA CYS A 268 21.91 -9.89 25.81
C CYS A 268 20.53 -10.30 25.30
N SER A 269 20.37 -11.47 24.69
CA SER A 269 19.05 -11.95 24.29
C SER A 269 18.21 -12.31 25.51
N GLN A 270 17.10 -11.61 25.72
CA GLN A 270 16.08 -11.88 26.72
C GLN A 270 14.81 -12.47 26.10
N CYS A 271 14.90 -13.02 24.90
CA CYS A 271 13.78 -13.63 24.21
C CYS A 271 13.66 -15.11 24.58
N GLU A 272 12.49 -15.49 25.04
CA GLU A 272 12.12 -16.89 25.27
C GLU A 272 11.71 -17.53 23.95
N ILE A 273 12.41 -18.61 23.53
CA ILE A 273 12.06 -19.35 22.30
C ILE A 273 11.56 -20.73 22.72
N ILE A 274 10.26 -20.98 22.49
CA ILE A 274 9.60 -22.25 22.78
C ILE A 274 9.36 -22.99 21.49
N GLN A 275 9.98 -24.17 21.38
CA GLN A 275 9.76 -25.09 20.26
C GLN A 275 8.91 -26.29 20.76
N ALA A 276 8.04 -26.80 19.88
CA ALA A 276 7.30 -28.02 20.18
C ALA A 276 8.28 -29.18 20.44
N GLU A 277 8.03 -29.99 21.47
CA GLU A 277 8.82 -31.23 21.69
C GLU A 277 8.67 -32.12 20.47
N LEU A 278 9.80 -32.55 19.90
CA LEU A 278 9.80 -33.58 18.89
C LEU A 278 9.30 -34.87 19.55
N THR A 279 8.03 -35.19 19.39
CA THR A 279 7.55 -36.55 19.67
C THR A 279 8.25 -37.49 18.70
N THR A 280 9.34 -38.10 19.14
CA THR A 280 9.96 -39.22 18.44
C THR A 280 8.93 -40.34 18.40
N ALA A 281 8.35 -40.58 17.21
CA ALA A 281 7.49 -41.71 16.92
C ALA A 281 8.35 -42.95 16.63
#